data_81068a4e87a6ef02ce149dd123a8be22
#
_entry.id   81068a4e87a6ef02ce149dd123a8be22
#
_cell.length_a   1.000
_cell.length_b   1.000
_cell.length_c   1.000
_cell.angle_alpha   90.00
_cell.angle_beta   90.00
_cell.angle_gamma   90.00
#
_symmetry.space_group_name_H-M   'P 1'
#
loop_
_entity.id
_entity.type
_entity.pdbx_description
1 polymer ?
#
loop_
_entity_poly.entity_id
_entity_poly.type
_entity_poly.pdbx_seq_one_letter_code
_entity_poly.pdbx_strand_id
1 'polypeptide(L)'
;MSATAAARKPGKQASRAGAAAEPSKRRRKADSAGDRKKLKDGGKMNEEISSDSEAESPAQGKIEEEEEEELEETVQEKKLRLAKLYLEQLRQQEEEKAEAREFEEDQVAGRLKEDVLEQRGQLQKSVAKEIQAPAPDDIRVLRGHQLSITCLVITPDDLAIFSAAKDCTIIKWSVESGQKLHVIPRVKKDTEGQPPGHCTHILCMAISSDGKYLASGDRSKLILIWEAESCQHLYTFTGHRDAVSGLAFRKGTHQLYSTSHDRSVKVWNVAENSYVETLFGHQDAVAALDALSRECCVTAGGRDGTVRVWKIPEESQLVFYGHQGSIDCIHLINEGHMVSGADDGSVALWSLSKKRPLVLHREAHGLQGMPGLEQPFWVSSVAALLNTDLVATSHNNCVKLWQCGEGFQCLDPLFDIPLVGFINSLKFSSSGDFLVAGVGQEHRLGRWWRIKEAQNSVCIIPLRRVAGPPASSS
;
A
#
# COMPACT_ATOMS: atom_id res chain seq x y z
N MET A 1 47.14 -22.09 42.29
CA MET A 1 48.20 -22.68 41.45
C MET A 1 47.99 -22.09 40.09
N SER A 2 48.61 -20.99 39.83
CA SER A 2 49.84 -20.67 39.09
C SER A 2 49.70 -20.99 37.62
N ALA A 3 49.58 -19.96 36.84
CA ALA A 3 50.60 -19.23 36.05
C ALA A 3 50.63 -19.77 34.62
N THR A 4 50.77 -19.11 33.54
CA THR A 4 51.53 -17.93 33.17
C THR A 4 51.15 -17.42 31.79
N ALA A 5 51.12 -16.17 31.67
CA ALA A 5 51.31 -15.21 30.63
C ALA A 5 52.35 -15.51 29.55
N ALA A 6 52.12 -15.05 28.32
CA ALA A 6 53.19 -14.51 27.47
C ALA A 6 52.60 -13.55 26.40
N ALA A 7 52.96 -12.31 26.53
CA ALA A 7 52.83 -11.22 25.56
C ALA A 7 53.98 -11.26 24.54
N ARG A 8 53.74 -10.86 23.29
CA ARG A 8 54.77 -10.25 22.43
C ARG A 8 54.13 -9.33 21.37
N LYS A 9 54.48 -8.06 21.46
CA LYS A 9 54.55 -7.02 20.41
C LYS A 9 56.06 -6.84 20.07
N PRO A 10 56.47 -5.96 19.13
CA PRO A 10 55.98 -5.54 17.81
C PRO A 10 57.15 -5.54 16.76
N GLY A 11 56.84 -5.31 15.50
CA GLY A 11 57.83 -5.08 14.44
C GLY A 11 57.43 -3.99 13.47
N LYS A 12 58.27 -2.99 13.36
CA LYS A 12 58.18 -1.69 12.68
C LYS A 12 58.65 -1.70 11.22
N GLN A 13 58.16 -0.74 10.45
CA GLN A 13 58.79 0.06 9.35
C GLN A 13 59.01 -0.66 8.01
N ALA A 14 58.80 -0.04 6.83
CA ALA A 14 59.11 1.30 6.29
C ALA A 14 58.33 1.54 4.99
N SER A 15 57.73 2.69 4.79
CA SER A 15 57.99 3.88 3.96
C SER A 15 58.48 3.70 2.51
N ARG A 16 57.73 4.34 1.59
CA ARG A 16 58.09 5.22 0.43
C ARG A 16 56.86 5.41 -0.41
N ALA A 17 56.25 6.57 -0.53
CA ALA A 17 56.64 7.86 -1.13
C ALA A 17 56.63 7.86 -2.67
N GLY A 18 55.81 8.74 -3.22
CA GLY A 18 55.89 9.34 -4.55
C GLY A 18 54.78 8.92 -5.49
N ALA A 19 54.08 9.76 -6.21
CA ALA A 19 54.04 11.18 -6.44
C ALA A 19 52.79 11.47 -7.28
N ALA A 20 52.30 12.67 -7.16
CA ALA A 20 51.17 13.26 -7.85
C ALA A 20 51.38 13.42 -9.38
N ALA A 21 50.25 13.43 -10.13
CA ALA A 21 50.08 14.31 -11.30
C ALA A 21 48.63 14.35 -11.77
N GLU A 22 47.96 15.44 -11.54
CA GLU A 22 46.99 16.08 -12.42
C GLU A 22 47.73 17.11 -13.27
N PRO A 23 47.10 17.82 -14.25
CA PRO A 23 45.96 17.65 -15.12
C PRO A 23 46.25 17.99 -16.60
N SER A 24 45.34 17.75 -17.52
CA SER A 24 45.28 18.63 -18.69
C SER A 24 43.94 18.67 -19.38
N LYS A 25 43.35 19.86 -19.38
CA LYS A 25 42.36 20.36 -20.32
C LYS A 25 42.93 20.39 -21.74
N ARG A 26 42.18 19.99 -22.75
CA ARG A 26 42.25 20.60 -24.07
C ARG A 26 40.91 20.56 -24.81
N ARG A 27 40.42 21.79 -25.05
CA ARG A 27 39.49 22.22 -26.09
C ARG A 27 40.10 22.03 -27.48
N ARG A 28 39.20 21.79 -28.47
CA ARG A 28 39.05 22.49 -29.78
C ARG A 28 38.26 21.60 -30.72
N LYS A 29 37.09 22.12 -31.19
CA LYS A 29 36.79 22.90 -32.41
C LYS A 29 36.88 22.05 -33.68
N ALA A 30 35.68 21.80 -34.27
CA ALA A 30 35.07 22.45 -35.41
C ALA A 30 35.59 22.00 -36.79
N ASP A 31 34.60 21.89 -37.65
CA ASP A 31 34.54 21.99 -39.13
C ASP A 31 34.39 20.64 -39.82
N SER A 32 33.46 20.44 -40.65
CA SER A 32 32.75 21.08 -41.72
C SER A 32 32.43 20.03 -42.82
N ALA A 33 31.21 20.16 -43.33
CA ALA A 33 30.84 20.06 -44.74
C ALA A 33 30.91 18.76 -45.55
N GLY A 34 29.78 18.50 -46.13
CA GLY A 34 29.64 18.05 -47.54
C GLY A 34 29.45 16.50 -47.67
N ASP A 35 28.46 15.94 -48.26
CA ASP A 35 28.02 16.18 -49.63
C ASP A 35 26.76 15.36 -49.94
N ARG A 36 26.02 15.91 -50.84
CA ARG A 36 24.83 15.33 -51.52
C ARG A 36 25.13 14.04 -52.24
N LYS A 37 24.17 13.10 -52.24
CA LYS A 37 23.77 12.43 -53.51
C LYS A 37 22.35 11.92 -53.44
N LYS A 38 21.55 12.43 -54.36
CA LYS A 38 20.30 11.91 -54.89
C LYS A 38 20.54 10.57 -55.60
N LEU A 39 19.59 9.68 -55.49
CA LEU A 39 19.17 8.85 -56.63
C LEU A 39 17.71 8.41 -56.45
N LYS A 40 17.01 8.63 -57.55
CA LYS A 40 15.65 8.33 -57.92
C LYS A 40 15.52 6.84 -58.28
N ASP A 41 14.31 6.37 -58.20
CA ASP A 41 13.43 5.65 -59.15
C ASP A 41 12.77 4.50 -58.38
N GLY A 42 11.48 4.22 -58.44
CA GLY A 42 10.52 4.31 -59.52
C GLY A 42 9.75 2.99 -59.48
N GLY A 43 8.45 2.98 -59.37
CA GLY A 43 7.68 1.72 -59.47
C GLY A 43 6.20 1.94 -59.11
N LYS A 44 5.46 2.42 -60.11
CA LYS A 44 3.99 2.40 -60.15
C LYS A 44 3.48 0.98 -60.20
N MET A 45 2.43 0.64 -59.47
CA MET A 45 1.34 -0.17 -60.01
C MET A 45 0.03 0.29 -59.42
N ASN A 46 -0.82 0.74 -60.37
CA ASN A 46 -2.23 0.98 -60.18
C ASN A 46 -2.96 -0.37 -60.12
N GLU A 47 -3.93 -0.46 -59.24
CA GLU A 47 -5.16 -1.20 -59.53
C GLU A 47 -6.34 -0.40 -58.96
N GLU A 48 -7.12 0.11 -59.91
CA GLU A 48 -8.45 0.66 -59.72
C GLU A 48 -9.43 -0.46 -59.46
N ILE A 49 -10.27 -0.35 -58.46
CA ILE A 49 -11.63 -0.91 -58.51
C ILE A 49 -12.55 0.13 -57.87
N SER A 50 -13.46 0.57 -58.70
CA SER A 50 -14.53 1.51 -58.47
C SER A 50 -15.67 0.93 -57.67
N SER A 51 -16.33 1.77 -56.96
CA SER A 51 -17.74 2.16 -57.07
C SER A 51 -18.56 2.07 -55.76
N ASP A 52 -19.08 3.26 -55.47
CA ASP A 52 -20.39 3.61 -54.90
C ASP A 52 -20.82 3.12 -53.51
N SER A 53 -20.84 4.05 -52.57
CA SER A 53 -22.09 4.68 -52.14
C SER A 53 -21.80 5.72 -51.04
N GLU A 54 -22.35 6.90 -51.24
CA GLU A 54 -22.34 8.05 -50.37
C GLU A 54 -22.96 7.75 -49.00
N ALA A 55 -22.22 8.09 -47.94
CA ALA A 55 -22.78 8.56 -46.68
C ALA A 55 -21.75 9.48 -46.06
N GLU A 56 -21.96 10.76 -46.23
CA GLU A 56 -21.20 11.82 -45.54
C GLU A 56 -21.27 11.64 -44.02
N SER A 57 -20.13 11.44 -43.40
CA SER A 57 -19.96 11.61 -41.96
C SER A 57 -19.06 12.81 -41.72
N PRO A 58 -19.52 13.87 -41.03
CA PRO A 58 -18.73 15.07 -40.78
C PRO A 58 -17.78 14.94 -39.57
N ALA A 59 -17.24 13.75 -39.34
CA ALA A 59 -16.40 13.51 -38.16
C ALA A 59 -14.88 13.47 -38.43
N GLN A 60 -14.45 13.40 -39.68
CA GLN A 60 -13.00 13.29 -40.00
C GLN A 60 -12.25 14.62 -40.03
N GLY A 61 -12.91 15.74 -40.28
CA GLY A 61 -12.27 17.06 -40.29
C GLY A 61 -11.92 17.61 -38.92
N LYS A 62 -12.58 17.13 -37.84
CA LYS A 62 -12.32 17.60 -36.48
C LYS A 62 -11.15 16.91 -35.81
N ILE A 63 -10.80 15.70 -36.23
CA ILE A 63 -9.72 14.93 -35.60
C ILE A 63 -8.35 15.40 -36.11
N GLU A 64 -8.26 15.78 -37.37
CA GLU A 64 -7.01 16.31 -37.96
C GLU A 64 -6.68 17.73 -37.46
N GLU A 65 -7.69 18.58 -37.22
CA GLU A 65 -7.48 19.92 -36.61
C GLU A 65 -7.05 19.82 -35.14
N GLU A 66 -7.55 18.82 -34.38
CA GLU A 66 -7.15 18.59 -32.99
C GLU A 66 -5.73 18.05 -32.87
N GLU A 67 -5.23 17.24 -33.80
CA GLU A 67 -3.85 16.72 -33.81
C GLU A 67 -2.83 17.78 -34.26
N GLU A 68 -3.18 18.73 -35.13
CA GLU A 68 -2.28 19.85 -35.50
C GLU A 68 -2.15 20.90 -34.40
N GLU A 69 -3.20 21.19 -33.62
CA GLU A 69 -3.14 22.09 -32.46
C GLU A 69 -2.29 21.52 -31.31
N GLU A 70 -2.16 20.19 -31.17
CA GLU A 70 -1.32 19.57 -30.12
C GLU A 70 0.19 19.80 -30.30
N LEU A 71 0.65 20.12 -31.53
CA LEU A 71 2.08 20.28 -31.83
C LEU A 71 2.64 21.66 -31.48
N GLU A 72 1.80 22.67 -31.21
CA GLU A 72 2.24 24.06 -30.92
C GLU A 72 1.98 24.49 -29.47
N GLU A 73 1.30 23.68 -28.67
CA GLU A 73 0.93 24.03 -27.29
C GLU A 73 2.10 23.97 -26.30
N THR A 74 2.23 25.01 -25.50
CA THR A 74 3.16 24.99 -24.35
C THR A 74 2.66 24.04 -23.26
N VAL A 75 3.59 23.50 -22.44
CA VAL A 75 3.25 22.57 -21.32
C VAL A 75 2.22 23.18 -20.34
N GLN A 76 2.16 24.51 -20.26
CA GLN A 76 1.19 25.19 -19.41
C GLN A 76 -0.20 25.26 -20.07
N GLU A 77 -0.26 25.49 -21.37
CA GLU A 77 -1.49 25.51 -22.16
C GLU A 77 -2.11 24.12 -22.23
N LYS A 78 -1.31 23.08 -22.41
CA LYS A 78 -1.77 21.67 -22.36
C LYS A 78 -2.39 21.31 -21.00
N LYS A 79 -1.79 21.76 -19.87
CA LYS A 79 -2.38 21.60 -18.54
C LYS A 79 -3.70 22.33 -18.38
N LEU A 80 -3.81 23.52 -18.95
CA LEU A 80 -5.02 24.34 -18.88
C LEU A 80 -6.14 23.76 -19.77
N ARG A 81 -5.79 23.21 -20.94
CA ARG A 81 -6.71 22.49 -21.82
C ARG A 81 -7.22 21.22 -21.18
N LEU A 82 -6.32 20.40 -20.62
CA LEU A 82 -6.70 19.18 -19.89
C LEU A 82 -7.58 19.47 -18.67
N ALA A 83 -7.31 20.56 -17.95
CA ALA A 83 -8.16 20.97 -16.83
C ALA A 83 -9.56 21.42 -17.29
N LYS A 84 -9.66 22.12 -18.44
CA LYS A 84 -10.96 22.47 -19.03
C LYS A 84 -11.73 21.25 -19.50
N LEU A 85 -11.06 20.32 -20.20
CA LEU A 85 -11.66 19.05 -20.63
C LEU A 85 -12.16 18.20 -19.46
N TYR A 86 -11.38 18.13 -18.38
CA TYR A 86 -11.81 17.43 -17.16
C TYR A 86 -13.05 18.08 -16.52
N LEU A 87 -13.09 19.41 -16.48
CA LEU A 87 -14.25 20.14 -16.00
C LEU A 87 -15.50 19.90 -16.86
N GLU A 88 -15.32 19.81 -18.17
CA GLU A 88 -16.40 19.57 -19.12
C GLU A 88 -16.91 18.12 -19.03
N GLN A 89 -16.01 17.16 -18.86
CA GLN A 89 -16.35 15.77 -18.58
C GLN A 89 -17.10 15.60 -17.25
N LEU A 90 -16.67 16.33 -16.21
CA LEU A 90 -17.40 16.35 -14.94
C LEU A 90 -18.79 16.95 -15.08
N ARG A 91 -18.93 18.03 -15.85
CA ARG A 91 -20.24 18.60 -16.15
C ARG A 91 -21.14 17.60 -16.86
N GLN A 92 -20.67 16.99 -17.94
CA GLN A 92 -21.43 15.99 -18.70
C GLN A 92 -21.84 14.78 -17.84
N GLN A 93 -20.93 14.28 -16.98
CA GLN A 93 -21.25 13.16 -16.09
C GLN A 93 -22.28 13.51 -15.01
N GLU A 94 -22.35 14.76 -14.59
CA GLU A 94 -23.33 15.19 -13.61
C GLU A 94 -24.67 15.58 -14.23
N GLU A 95 -24.66 16.10 -15.46
CA GLU A 95 -25.85 16.29 -16.28
C GLU A 95 -26.52 14.95 -16.62
N GLU A 96 -25.77 13.92 -16.99
CA GLU A 96 -26.30 12.56 -17.23
C GLU A 96 -26.89 11.90 -15.98
N LYS A 97 -26.39 12.26 -14.78
CA LYS A 97 -26.90 11.72 -13.51
C LYS A 97 -28.08 12.50 -12.95
N ALA A 98 -28.33 13.67 -13.46
CA ALA A 98 -29.33 14.59 -12.95
C ALA A 98 -30.40 14.89 -13.98
N GLU A 99 -31.07 13.90 -14.57
CA GLU A 99 -32.18 14.06 -15.56
C GLU A 99 -33.34 14.98 -15.11
N ALA A 100 -33.25 15.61 -13.94
CA ALA A 100 -34.32 16.49 -13.44
C ALA A 100 -33.89 17.68 -12.55
N ARG A 101 -32.59 18.02 -12.46
CA ARG A 101 -32.17 19.17 -11.63
C ARG A 101 -31.23 20.10 -12.40
N GLU A 102 -31.53 21.40 -12.31
CA GLU A 102 -30.66 22.48 -12.79
C GLU A 102 -29.24 22.27 -12.19
N PHE A 103 -28.25 22.28 -13.07
CA PHE A 103 -26.88 22.07 -12.72
C PHE A 103 -26.34 23.28 -11.93
N GLU A 104 -26.13 23.12 -10.63
CA GLU A 104 -25.59 24.17 -9.78
C GLU A 104 -24.05 24.18 -9.86
N GLU A 105 -23.44 25.33 -10.18
CA GLU A 105 -21.99 25.52 -10.20
C GLU A 105 -21.32 25.15 -8.88
N ASP A 106 -22.05 25.17 -7.77
CA ASP A 106 -21.60 24.77 -6.44
C ASP A 106 -21.17 23.29 -6.33
N GLN A 107 -21.75 22.38 -7.12
CA GLN A 107 -21.37 20.95 -7.09
C GLN A 107 -19.99 20.71 -7.71
N VAL A 108 -19.70 21.41 -8.82
CA VAL A 108 -18.36 21.34 -9.47
C VAL A 108 -17.30 21.98 -8.59
N ALA A 109 -17.64 23.11 -7.96
CA ALA A 109 -16.76 23.76 -7.00
C ALA A 109 -16.51 22.90 -5.76
N GLY A 110 -17.54 22.15 -5.29
CA GLY A 110 -17.42 21.18 -4.20
C GLY A 110 -16.44 20.06 -4.55
N ARG A 111 -16.59 19.46 -5.72
CA ARG A 111 -15.71 18.38 -6.19
C ARG A 111 -14.26 18.85 -6.40
N LEU A 112 -14.07 20.01 -7.01
CA LEU A 112 -12.74 20.61 -7.13
C LEU A 112 -12.09 20.90 -5.78
N LYS A 113 -12.86 21.31 -4.77
CA LYS A 113 -12.34 21.45 -3.40
C LYS A 113 -11.92 20.11 -2.82
N GLU A 114 -12.71 19.04 -3.03
CA GLU A 114 -12.36 17.70 -2.58
C GLU A 114 -11.05 17.21 -3.24
N ASP A 115 -10.91 17.35 -4.55
CA ASP A 115 -9.71 16.96 -5.29
C ASP A 115 -8.47 17.72 -4.80
N VAL A 116 -8.58 19.03 -4.55
CA VAL A 116 -7.49 19.85 -4.00
C VAL A 116 -7.14 19.40 -2.57
N LEU A 117 -8.14 19.09 -1.74
CA LEU A 117 -7.93 18.61 -0.39
C LEU A 117 -7.29 17.20 -0.39
N GLU A 118 -7.67 16.33 -1.32
CA GLU A 118 -7.06 15.02 -1.51
C GLU A 118 -5.58 15.16 -1.90
N GLN A 119 -5.27 15.98 -2.90
CA GLN A 119 -3.88 16.24 -3.32
C GLN A 119 -3.03 16.84 -2.19
N ARG A 120 -3.61 17.67 -1.35
CA ARG A 120 -2.94 18.22 -0.16
C ARG A 120 -2.81 17.22 0.98
N GLY A 121 -3.54 16.09 0.93
CA GLY A 121 -3.60 15.11 2.02
C GLY A 121 -4.39 15.62 3.22
N GLN A 122 -5.40 16.44 3.01
CA GLN A 122 -6.25 17.02 4.03
C GLN A 122 -7.72 16.60 3.90
N LEU A 123 -8.04 15.79 2.87
CA LEU A 123 -9.40 15.30 2.70
C LEU A 123 -9.79 14.40 3.88
N GLN A 124 -10.92 14.71 4.48
CA GLN A 124 -11.51 13.94 5.56
C GLN A 124 -13.03 13.87 5.36
N LYS A 125 -13.52 12.72 4.89
CA LYS A 125 -14.96 12.45 4.77
C LYS A 125 -15.47 11.90 6.11
N SER A 126 -16.56 12.47 6.63
CA SER A 126 -17.17 11.98 7.86
C SER A 126 -18.07 10.79 7.54
N VAL A 127 -17.63 9.61 7.93
CA VAL A 127 -18.33 8.33 7.74
C VAL A 127 -18.57 7.64 9.09
N ALA A 128 -17.70 7.87 10.06
CA ALA A 128 -17.66 7.12 11.30
C ALA A 128 -18.94 7.23 12.13
N LYS A 129 -19.61 8.41 12.11
CA LYS A 129 -20.87 8.64 12.84
C LYS A 129 -22.07 7.89 12.28
N GLU A 130 -22.02 7.53 11.01
CA GLU A 130 -23.11 6.86 10.32
C GLU A 130 -23.08 5.34 10.49
N ILE A 131 -21.99 4.79 10.99
CA ILE A 131 -21.78 3.35 11.09
C ILE A 131 -22.39 2.81 12.37
N GLN A 132 -23.21 1.76 12.21
CA GLN A 132 -23.75 0.99 13.32
C GLN A 132 -22.87 -0.23 13.65
N ALA A 133 -22.86 -0.59 14.95
CA ALA A 133 -22.21 -1.80 15.39
C ALA A 133 -22.89 -3.02 14.74
N PRO A 134 -22.13 -3.90 14.06
CA PRO A 134 -22.68 -5.10 13.43
C PRO A 134 -23.16 -6.07 14.50
N ALA A 135 -24.25 -6.80 14.23
CA ALA A 135 -24.64 -7.90 15.09
C ALA A 135 -23.63 -9.07 14.90
N PRO A 136 -23.34 -9.85 15.94
CA PRO A 136 -22.45 -11.01 15.84
C PRO A 136 -22.85 -12.01 14.75
N ASP A 137 -24.14 -12.18 14.50
CA ASP A 137 -24.70 -13.08 13.50
C ASP A 137 -24.51 -12.58 12.05
N ASP A 138 -24.29 -11.28 11.87
CA ASP A 138 -24.02 -10.67 10.55
C ASP A 138 -22.57 -10.95 10.07
N ILE A 139 -21.68 -11.35 10.97
CA ILE A 139 -20.28 -11.59 10.68
C ILE A 139 -20.13 -12.93 9.94
N ARG A 140 -19.68 -12.86 8.68
CA ARG A 140 -19.42 -14.07 7.89
C ARG A 140 -18.03 -14.61 8.16
N VAL A 141 -17.94 -15.89 8.52
CA VAL A 141 -16.68 -16.57 8.86
C VAL A 141 -16.29 -17.56 7.78
N LEU A 142 -15.18 -17.30 7.09
CA LEU A 142 -14.64 -18.13 6.01
C LEU A 142 -13.50 -18.99 6.55
N ARG A 143 -13.62 -20.32 6.40
CA ARG A 143 -12.66 -21.28 6.92
C ARG A 143 -11.95 -22.03 5.80
N GLY A 144 -10.62 -22.18 5.93
CA GLY A 144 -9.85 -22.89 4.90
C GLY A 144 -8.37 -23.05 5.18
N HIS A 145 -7.78 -22.16 5.95
CA HIS A 145 -6.39 -22.26 6.36
C HIS A 145 -6.20 -23.22 7.53
N GLN A 146 -5.10 -23.98 7.48
CA GLN A 146 -4.75 -24.93 8.55
C GLN A 146 -4.06 -24.23 9.73
N LEU A 147 -3.31 -23.17 9.46
CA LEU A 147 -2.59 -22.36 10.46
C LEU A 147 -3.12 -20.92 10.46
N SER A 148 -2.63 -20.15 11.44
CA SER A 148 -3.04 -18.76 11.63
C SER A 148 -2.82 -17.89 10.40
N ILE A 149 -3.83 -17.10 10.04
CA ILE A 149 -3.74 -16.11 8.99
C ILE A 149 -2.76 -15.02 9.42
N THR A 150 -1.91 -14.61 8.53
CA THR A 150 -0.86 -13.60 8.78
C THR A 150 -1.15 -12.27 8.12
N CYS A 151 -1.71 -12.29 6.92
CA CYS A 151 -2.02 -11.10 6.15
C CYS A 151 -3.22 -11.30 5.22
N LEU A 152 -3.87 -10.19 4.88
CA LEU A 152 -5.04 -10.10 4.02
C LEU A 152 -4.88 -8.94 3.06
N VAL A 153 -5.43 -9.08 1.86
CA VAL A 153 -5.66 -7.96 0.94
C VAL A 153 -7.02 -8.15 0.26
N ILE A 154 -7.66 -7.04 -0.05
CA ILE A 154 -8.94 -6.98 -0.78
C ILE A 154 -8.64 -6.47 -2.17
N THR A 155 -9.28 -7.01 -3.19
CA THR A 155 -9.16 -6.48 -4.56
C THR A 155 -9.78 -5.10 -4.65
N PRO A 156 -9.29 -4.21 -5.54
CA PRO A 156 -9.80 -2.83 -5.64
C PRO A 156 -11.28 -2.73 -6.02
N ASP A 157 -11.82 -3.77 -6.64
CA ASP A 157 -13.22 -3.93 -7.02
C ASP A 157 -14.12 -4.46 -5.89
N ASP A 158 -13.54 -4.72 -4.69
CA ASP A 158 -14.19 -5.30 -3.53
C ASP A 158 -14.87 -6.69 -3.75
N LEU A 159 -14.58 -7.37 -4.89
CA LEU A 159 -15.20 -8.66 -5.24
C LEU A 159 -14.48 -9.86 -4.64
N ALA A 160 -13.16 -9.76 -4.42
CA ALA A 160 -12.38 -10.87 -3.90
C ALA A 160 -11.45 -10.48 -2.74
N ILE A 161 -11.14 -11.45 -1.89
CA ILE A 161 -10.19 -11.33 -0.79
C ILE A 161 -9.10 -12.37 -0.98
N PHE A 162 -7.85 -11.94 -0.87
CA PHE A 162 -6.71 -12.85 -0.76
C PHE A 162 -6.30 -12.95 0.71
N SER A 163 -6.15 -14.17 1.19
CA SER A 163 -5.65 -14.46 2.54
C SER A 163 -4.43 -15.33 2.46
N ALA A 164 -3.40 -15.03 3.25
CA ALA A 164 -2.24 -15.88 3.41
C ALA A 164 -2.01 -16.25 4.88
N ALA A 165 -1.40 -17.41 5.09
CA ALA A 165 -1.23 -17.94 6.41
C ALA A 165 0.16 -18.56 6.63
N LYS A 166 0.40 -18.97 7.88
CA LYS A 166 1.60 -19.72 8.28
C LYS A 166 1.72 -21.10 7.62
N ASP A 167 0.64 -21.63 7.05
CA ASP A 167 0.63 -22.88 6.28
C ASP A 167 1.28 -22.74 4.89
N CYS A 168 1.73 -21.54 4.53
CA CYS A 168 2.38 -21.21 3.25
C CYS A 168 1.40 -21.30 2.06
N THR A 169 0.11 -21.22 2.29
CA THR A 169 -0.92 -21.18 1.26
C THR A 169 -1.50 -19.78 1.12
N ILE A 170 -1.90 -19.43 -0.11
CA ILE A 170 -2.69 -18.24 -0.40
C ILE A 170 -4.04 -18.72 -0.94
N ILE A 171 -5.12 -18.17 -0.40
CA ILE A 171 -6.48 -18.52 -0.81
C ILE A 171 -7.18 -17.24 -1.30
N LYS A 172 -7.75 -17.32 -2.52
CA LYS A 172 -8.63 -16.31 -3.10
C LYS A 172 -10.08 -16.68 -2.78
N TRP A 173 -10.81 -15.74 -2.19
CA TRP A 173 -12.21 -15.90 -1.77
C TRP A 173 -13.10 -14.94 -2.54
N SER A 174 -14.32 -15.36 -2.86
CA SER A 174 -15.37 -14.44 -3.29
C SER A 174 -15.99 -13.75 -2.08
N VAL A 175 -16.13 -12.43 -2.13
CA VAL A 175 -16.79 -11.65 -1.07
C VAL A 175 -18.28 -11.96 -1.04
N GLU A 176 -18.92 -12.09 -2.20
CA GLU A 176 -20.37 -12.32 -2.32
C GLU A 176 -20.77 -13.73 -1.83
N SER A 177 -20.17 -14.77 -2.40
CA SER A 177 -20.54 -16.16 -2.09
C SER A 177 -19.83 -16.71 -0.84
N GLY A 178 -18.70 -16.12 -0.41
CA GLY A 178 -17.85 -16.64 0.65
C GLY A 178 -17.11 -17.93 0.29
N GLN A 179 -17.13 -18.33 -0.99
CA GLN A 179 -16.49 -19.56 -1.45
C GLN A 179 -15.02 -19.33 -1.85
N LYS A 180 -14.25 -20.41 -1.80
CA LYS A 180 -12.88 -20.42 -2.31
C LYS A 180 -12.90 -20.42 -3.82
N LEU A 181 -12.35 -19.38 -4.45
CA LEU A 181 -12.19 -19.30 -5.89
C LEU A 181 -10.92 -20.01 -6.36
N HIS A 182 -9.80 -19.78 -5.67
CA HIS A 182 -8.52 -20.38 -6.00
C HIS A 182 -7.67 -20.62 -4.75
N VAL A 183 -6.80 -21.64 -4.79
CA VAL A 183 -5.85 -21.96 -3.74
C VAL A 183 -4.47 -22.14 -4.32
N ILE A 184 -3.52 -21.29 -3.94
CA ILE A 184 -2.10 -21.46 -4.26
C ILE A 184 -1.50 -22.35 -3.17
N PRO A 185 -1.10 -23.58 -3.49
CA PRO A 185 -0.65 -24.54 -2.50
C PRO A 185 0.78 -24.22 -2.02
N ARG A 186 1.12 -24.79 -0.87
CA ARG A 186 2.50 -24.83 -0.38
C ARG A 186 3.39 -25.65 -1.30
N VAL A 187 4.59 -25.15 -1.59
CA VAL A 187 5.63 -25.89 -2.33
C VAL A 187 6.63 -26.48 -1.33
N LYS A 188 7.04 -27.74 -1.55
CA LYS A 188 8.13 -28.35 -0.78
C LYS A 188 9.47 -27.88 -1.33
N LYS A 189 10.43 -27.60 -0.44
CA LYS A 189 11.82 -27.36 -0.84
C LYS A 189 12.32 -28.60 -1.58
N ASP A 190 13.05 -28.43 -2.64
CA ASP A 190 13.78 -29.50 -3.35
C ASP A 190 12.94 -30.42 -4.27
N THR A 191 11.79 -29.99 -4.77
CA THR A 191 11.05 -30.76 -5.76
C THR A 191 11.16 -30.07 -7.13
N GLU A 192 12.02 -30.56 -7.99
CA GLU A 192 12.12 -30.12 -9.39
C GLU A 192 10.79 -30.38 -10.12
N GLY A 193 10.30 -29.38 -10.88
CA GLY A 193 9.09 -29.51 -11.70
C GLY A 193 7.77 -29.14 -11.00
N GLN A 194 7.78 -28.65 -9.74
CA GLN A 194 6.56 -28.11 -9.14
C GLN A 194 6.32 -26.64 -9.55
N PRO A 195 5.07 -26.18 -9.62
CA PRO A 195 4.75 -24.79 -9.84
C PRO A 195 5.39 -23.93 -8.73
N PRO A 196 5.83 -22.71 -9.03
CA PRO A 196 6.42 -21.82 -8.03
C PRO A 196 5.42 -21.52 -6.90
N GLY A 197 5.91 -21.41 -5.69
CA GLY A 197 5.08 -21.17 -4.51
C GLY A 197 5.92 -20.99 -3.25
N HIS A 198 5.26 -20.60 -2.17
CA HIS A 198 5.93 -20.40 -0.89
C HIS A 198 6.23 -21.73 -0.17
N CYS A 199 7.44 -21.85 0.34
CA CYS A 199 7.84 -22.99 1.18
C CYS A 199 7.87 -22.64 2.67
N THR A 200 7.84 -21.35 3.01
CA THR A 200 7.88 -20.83 4.39
C THR A 200 6.70 -19.91 4.66
N HIS A 201 6.53 -19.52 5.93
CA HIS A 201 5.43 -18.66 6.36
C HIS A 201 5.39 -17.37 5.54
N ILE A 202 4.23 -17.06 5.00
CA ILE A 202 3.96 -15.79 4.33
C ILE A 202 3.69 -14.77 5.42
N LEU A 203 4.34 -13.61 5.38
CA LEU A 203 4.24 -12.57 6.41
C LEU A 203 3.47 -11.34 5.93
N CYS A 204 3.52 -11.03 4.65
CA CYS A 204 2.89 -9.85 4.07
C CYS A 204 2.40 -10.12 2.65
N MET A 205 1.38 -9.38 2.25
CA MET A 205 0.84 -9.31 0.89
C MET A 205 0.43 -7.89 0.54
N ALA A 206 0.48 -7.58 -0.75
CA ALA A 206 -0.05 -6.35 -1.31
C ALA A 206 -0.65 -6.62 -2.69
N ILE A 207 -1.64 -5.83 -3.08
CA ILE A 207 -2.24 -5.87 -4.41
C ILE A 207 -2.07 -4.50 -5.08
N SER A 208 -1.86 -4.49 -6.39
CA SER A 208 -1.76 -3.25 -7.16
C SER A 208 -3.13 -2.57 -7.27
N SER A 209 -3.13 -1.24 -7.43
CA SER A 209 -4.36 -0.44 -7.51
C SER A 209 -5.25 -0.75 -8.71
N ASP A 210 -4.68 -1.33 -9.77
CA ASP A 210 -5.39 -1.81 -10.95
C ASP A 210 -5.88 -3.26 -10.83
N GLY A 211 -5.59 -3.92 -9.71
CA GLY A 211 -5.99 -5.31 -9.46
C GLY A 211 -5.24 -6.37 -10.27
N LYS A 212 -4.17 -6.00 -11.02
CA LYS A 212 -3.45 -6.96 -11.88
C LYS A 212 -2.43 -7.80 -11.13
N TYR A 213 -1.63 -7.16 -10.26
CA TYR A 213 -0.51 -7.81 -9.58
C TYR A 213 -0.78 -8.02 -8.11
N LEU A 214 -0.55 -9.25 -7.66
CA LEU A 214 -0.51 -9.60 -6.24
C LEU A 214 0.94 -9.89 -5.87
N ALA A 215 1.47 -9.21 -4.86
CA ALA A 215 2.78 -9.48 -4.29
C ALA A 215 2.64 -10.20 -2.95
N SER A 216 3.46 -11.22 -2.70
CA SER A 216 3.52 -11.95 -1.44
C SER A 216 4.95 -12.11 -0.96
N GLY A 217 5.19 -11.80 0.31
CA GLY A 217 6.51 -11.88 0.94
C GLY A 217 6.55 -12.94 2.03
N ASP A 218 7.64 -13.68 2.07
CA ASP A 218 7.78 -14.79 2.99
C ASP A 218 9.01 -14.67 3.92
N ARG A 219 9.09 -15.59 4.87
CA ARG A 219 10.21 -15.71 5.80
C ARG A 219 11.51 -16.16 5.13
N SER A 220 11.47 -16.74 3.93
CA SER A 220 12.65 -17.17 3.17
C SER A 220 13.27 -16.05 2.33
N LYS A 221 12.88 -14.79 2.52
CA LYS A 221 13.44 -13.57 1.87
C LYS A 221 12.96 -13.37 0.44
N LEU A 222 12.01 -14.18 -0.03
CA LEU A 222 11.48 -14.14 -1.39
C LEU A 222 10.24 -13.26 -1.44
N ILE A 223 10.10 -12.53 -2.54
CA ILE A 223 8.88 -11.85 -2.93
C ILE A 223 8.40 -12.50 -4.22
N LEU A 224 7.23 -13.09 -4.19
CA LEU A 224 6.60 -13.70 -5.36
C LEU A 224 5.53 -12.77 -5.88
N ILE A 225 5.56 -12.55 -7.19
CA ILE A 225 4.58 -11.74 -7.90
C ILE A 225 3.66 -12.67 -8.69
N TRP A 226 2.38 -12.48 -8.51
CA TRP A 226 1.30 -13.26 -9.11
C TRP A 226 0.40 -12.36 -9.94
N GLU A 227 -0.17 -12.90 -10.98
CA GLU A 227 -1.33 -12.29 -11.62
C GLU A 227 -2.55 -12.51 -10.72
N ALA A 228 -3.22 -11.44 -10.31
CA ALA A 228 -4.27 -11.52 -9.30
C ALA A 228 -5.56 -12.19 -9.82
N GLU A 229 -5.81 -12.12 -11.14
CA GLU A 229 -6.98 -12.76 -11.76
C GLU A 229 -6.80 -14.28 -11.85
N SER A 230 -5.76 -14.74 -12.56
CA SER A 230 -5.49 -16.15 -12.82
C SER A 230 -4.77 -16.87 -11.68
N CYS A 231 -4.20 -16.13 -10.71
CA CYS A 231 -3.33 -16.65 -9.65
C CYS A 231 -2.07 -17.36 -10.17
N GLN A 232 -1.62 -17.04 -11.40
CA GLN A 232 -0.39 -17.56 -11.96
C GLN A 232 0.81 -16.78 -11.46
N HIS A 233 1.91 -17.49 -11.25
CA HIS A 233 3.19 -16.87 -10.87
C HIS A 233 3.81 -16.17 -12.08
N LEU A 234 4.21 -14.90 -11.89
CA LEU A 234 4.89 -14.11 -12.92
C LEU A 234 6.38 -13.99 -12.65
N TYR A 235 6.76 -13.43 -11.50
CA TYR A 235 8.14 -13.09 -11.17
C TYR A 235 8.50 -13.46 -9.74
N THR A 236 9.79 -13.67 -9.49
CA THR A 236 10.36 -13.83 -8.14
C THR A 236 11.43 -12.79 -7.91
N PHE A 237 11.21 -11.88 -6.97
CA PHE A 237 12.22 -10.91 -6.55
C PHE A 237 13.06 -11.48 -5.41
N THR A 238 14.37 -11.39 -5.59
CA THR A 238 15.37 -11.79 -4.60
C THR A 238 16.28 -10.62 -4.28
N GLY A 239 16.80 -10.54 -3.05
CA GLY A 239 17.73 -9.46 -2.69
C GLY A 239 17.64 -9.01 -1.25
N HIS A 240 16.56 -9.31 -0.53
CA HIS A 240 16.53 -9.17 0.92
C HIS A 240 17.41 -10.20 1.61
N ARG A 241 18.02 -9.80 2.74
CA ARG A 241 18.92 -10.66 3.51
C ARG A 241 18.23 -11.40 4.65
N ASP A 242 16.99 -11.00 4.97
CA ASP A 242 16.16 -11.61 6.00
C ASP A 242 14.68 -11.60 5.59
N ALA A 243 13.79 -12.09 6.47
CA ALA A 243 12.37 -12.21 6.23
C ALA A 243 11.75 -10.90 5.73
N VAL A 244 10.86 -10.98 4.73
CA VAL A 244 10.10 -9.84 4.22
C VAL A 244 8.91 -9.60 5.13
N SER A 245 8.85 -8.44 5.77
CA SER A 245 7.86 -8.10 6.80
C SER A 245 6.70 -7.24 6.29
N GLY A 246 6.92 -6.42 5.27
CA GLY A 246 5.90 -5.54 4.70
C GLY A 246 6.04 -5.39 3.19
N LEU A 247 4.90 -5.24 2.52
CA LEU A 247 4.77 -4.95 1.10
C LEU A 247 3.69 -3.90 0.90
N ALA A 248 3.91 -2.95 0.01
CA ALA A 248 2.91 -2.00 -0.43
C ALA A 248 3.18 -1.56 -1.87
N PHE A 249 2.13 -1.50 -2.69
CA PHE A 249 2.20 -0.87 -4.00
C PHE A 249 1.94 0.62 -3.87
N ARG A 250 2.64 1.41 -4.66
CA ARG A 250 2.30 2.81 -4.87
C ARG A 250 1.01 2.88 -5.67
N LYS A 251 0.00 3.61 -5.17
CA LYS A 251 -1.30 3.76 -5.82
C LYS A 251 -1.13 4.46 -7.18
N GLY A 252 -1.78 3.91 -8.21
CA GLY A 252 -1.71 4.43 -9.58
C GLY A 252 -0.46 4.02 -10.37
N THR A 253 0.44 3.21 -9.80
CA THR A 253 1.65 2.72 -10.46
C THR A 253 1.92 1.24 -10.12
N HIS A 254 2.87 0.62 -10.85
CA HIS A 254 3.34 -0.73 -10.55
C HIS A 254 4.64 -0.75 -9.72
N GLN A 255 4.94 0.36 -9.04
CA GLN A 255 6.05 0.44 -8.10
C GLN A 255 5.71 -0.30 -6.82
N LEU A 256 6.55 -1.23 -6.40
CA LEU A 256 6.39 -2.01 -5.18
C LEU A 256 7.47 -1.64 -4.17
N TYR A 257 7.06 -1.34 -2.97
CA TYR A 257 7.94 -1.16 -1.82
C TYR A 257 7.93 -2.42 -0.97
N SER A 258 9.11 -2.82 -0.50
CA SER A 258 9.25 -3.98 0.39
C SER A 258 10.14 -3.65 1.57
N THR A 259 9.75 -4.12 2.75
CA THR A 259 10.56 -4.03 3.98
C THR A 259 10.94 -5.40 4.50
N SER A 260 12.02 -5.46 5.22
CA SER A 260 12.54 -6.71 5.76
C SER A 260 13.12 -6.53 7.16
N HIS A 261 13.26 -7.64 7.86
CA HIS A 261 13.99 -7.72 9.12
C HIS A 261 15.49 -7.42 8.94
N ASP A 262 16.00 -7.35 7.70
CA ASP A 262 17.36 -6.88 7.39
C ASP A 262 17.56 -5.37 7.54
N ARG A 263 16.53 -4.64 8.03
CA ARG A 263 16.50 -3.19 8.29
C ARG A 263 16.51 -2.33 7.02
N SER A 264 16.35 -2.92 5.86
CA SER A 264 16.29 -2.21 4.58
C SER A 264 14.88 -2.10 4.03
N VAL A 265 14.67 -1.06 3.25
CA VAL A 265 13.50 -0.88 2.38
C VAL A 265 13.99 -0.96 0.95
N LYS A 266 13.34 -1.75 0.11
CA LYS A 266 13.68 -1.88 -1.30
C LYS A 266 12.53 -1.43 -2.18
N VAL A 267 12.89 -0.82 -3.29
CA VAL A 267 12.00 -0.33 -4.32
C VAL A 267 12.16 -1.20 -5.57
N TRP A 268 11.04 -1.63 -6.12
CA TRP A 268 10.97 -2.50 -7.30
C TRP A 268 9.98 -1.93 -8.32
N ASN A 269 10.26 -2.12 -9.59
CA ASN A 269 9.28 -1.91 -10.66
C ASN A 269 8.79 -3.28 -11.13
N VAL A 270 7.52 -3.58 -10.83
CA VAL A 270 6.92 -4.89 -11.15
C VAL A 270 6.64 -5.02 -12.64
N ALA A 271 6.25 -3.94 -13.32
CA ALA A 271 5.97 -3.97 -14.77
C ALA A 271 7.23 -4.28 -15.58
N GLU A 272 8.38 -3.76 -15.17
CA GLU A 272 9.68 -3.96 -15.82
C GLU A 272 10.47 -5.14 -15.24
N ASN A 273 9.94 -5.79 -14.20
CA ASN A 273 10.64 -6.86 -13.46
C ASN A 273 12.04 -6.42 -13.00
N SER A 274 12.17 -5.19 -12.50
CA SER A 274 13.45 -4.58 -12.17
C SER A 274 13.54 -4.15 -10.71
N TYR A 275 14.76 -4.24 -10.17
CA TYR A 275 15.13 -3.61 -8.91
C TYR A 275 15.49 -2.15 -9.17
N VAL A 276 14.99 -1.23 -8.35
CA VAL A 276 15.27 0.20 -8.46
C VAL A 276 16.36 0.59 -7.46
N GLU A 277 16.07 0.55 -6.16
CA GLU A 277 17.01 1.02 -5.13
C GLU A 277 16.78 0.37 -3.76
N THR A 278 17.72 0.61 -2.83
CA THR A 278 17.61 0.21 -1.43
C THR A 278 17.81 1.40 -0.51
N LEU A 279 16.85 1.63 0.39
CA LEU A 279 16.87 2.68 1.39
C LEU A 279 17.31 2.12 2.74
N PHE A 280 18.25 2.80 3.38
CA PHE A 280 18.80 2.41 4.67
C PHE A 280 18.58 3.49 5.73
N GLY A 281 18.35 3.08 6.97
CA GLY A 281 18.20 4.03 8.07
C GLY A 281 17.69 3.40 9.37
N HIS A 282 16.76 2.43 9.30
CA HIS A 282 16.26 1.73 10.48
C HIS A 282 17.39 1.03 11.22
N GLN A 283 17.34 1.08 12.57
CA GLN A 283 18.35 0.47 13.43
C GLN A 283 18.01 -0.97 13.79
N ASP A 284 16.73 -1.34 13.70
CA ASP A 284 16.24 -2.69 13.95
C ASP A 284 15.29 -3.14 12.83
N ALA A 285 14.78 -4.38 12.95
CA ALA A 285 13.86 -4.99 12.00
C ALA A 285 12.66 -4.09 11.72
N VAL A 286 12.34 -3.89 10.45
CA VAL A 286 11.14 -3.15 10.05
C VAL A 286 9.94 -4.08 10.16
N ALA A 287 8.87 -3.64 10.84
CA ALA A 287 7.71 -4.48 11.12
C ALA A 287 6.56 -4.32 10.12
N ALA A 288 6.33 -3.08 9.64
CA ALA A 288 5.24 -2.78 8.73
C ALA A 288 5.59 -1.65 7.75
N LEU A 289 4.84 -1.58 6.66
CA LEU A 289 5.02 -0.65 5.57
C LEU A 289 3.66 -0.28 4.99
N ASP A 290 3.49 0.98 4.59
CA ASP A 290 2.36 1.43 3.81
C ASP A 290 2.75 2.54 2.82
N ALA A 291 1.99 2.70 1.74
CA ALA A 291 2.21 3.70 0.70
C ALA A 291 0.90 4.09 0.01
N LEU A 292 0.82 5.35 -0.44
CA LEU A 292 -0.28 5.87 -1.24
C LEU A 292 0.19 6.34 -2.62
N SER A 293 -0.38 7.43 -3.13
CA SER A 293 -0.11 7.91 -4.50
C SER A 293 1.22 8.66 -4.63
N ARG A 294 1.66 9.37 -3.60
CA ARG A 294 2.95 10.08 -3.62
C ARG A 294 4.10 9.09 -3.71
N GLU A 295 5.21 9.56 -4.29
CA GLU A 295 6.45 8.79 -4.35
C GLU A 295 7.18 8.80 -3.01
N CYS A 296 6.47 8.30 -2.02
CA CYS A 296 6.96 8.13 -0.67
C CYS A 296 6.35 6.87 -0.05
N CYS A 297 7.07 6.28 0.88
CA CYS A 297 6.56 5.19 1.69
C CYS A 297 6.78 5.45 3.17
N VAL A 298 5.93 4.86 3.99
CA VAL A 298 5.99 4.98 5.45
C VAL A 298 6.30 3.62 6.04
N THR A 299 7.25 3.58 6.96
CA THR A 299 7.69 2.34 7.59
C THR A 299 7.66 2.44 9.11
N ALA A 300 7.27 1.37 9.75
CA ALA A 300 7.33 1.19 11.19
C ALA A 300 8.54 0.33 11.54
N GLY A 301 9.49 0.93 12.25
CA GLY A 301 10.69 0.24 12.69
C GLY A 301 10.46 -0.39 14.06
N GLY A 302 9.99 -1.64 14.08
CA GLY A 302 9.79 -2.47 15.25
C GLY A 302 10.35 -1.91 16.57
N ARG A 303 11.38 -2.53 17.10
CA ARG A 303 12.00 -2.15 18.38
C ARG A 303 12.79 -0.84 18.35
N ASP A 304 13.09 -0.26 17.19
CA ASP A 304 13.72 1.07 17.14
C ASP A 304 12.74 2.19 17.54
N GLY A 305 11.43 1.88 17.67
CA GLY A 305 10.39 2.78 18.14
C GLY A 305 10.16 3.98 17.22
N THR A 306 10.67 3.93 15.98
CA THR A 306 10.56 5.02 15.03
C THR A 306 9.60 4.72 13.88
N VAL A 307 8.83 5.73 13.49
CA VAL A 307 8.15 5.75 12.21
C VAL A 307 8.98 6.59 11.26
N ARG A 308 9.23 6.08 10.06
CA ARG A 308 9.99 6.81 9.03
C ARG A 308 9.17 6.99 7.78
N VAL A 309 9.23 8.20 7.25
CA VAL A 309 8.66 8.54 5.95
C VAL A 309 9.82 8.77 4.99
N TRP A 310 9.86 7.99 3.93
CA TRP A 310 10.89 8.02 2.91
C TRP A 310 10.35 8.77 1.71
N LYS A 311 11.00 9.84 1.35
CA LYS A 311 10.72 10.62 0.16
C LYS A 311 11.74 10.23 -0.91
N ILE A 312 11.32 9.39 -1.83
CA ILE A 312 12.22 8.76 -2.80
C ILE A 312 12.84 9.78 -3.75
N PRO A 313 12.07 10.71 -4.38
CA PRO A 313 12.65 11.67 -5.29
C PRO A 313 13.64 12.66 -4.64
N GLU A 314 13.48 12.90 -3.34
CA GLU A 314 14.34 13.81 -2.58
C GLU A 314 15.53 13.09 -1.91
N GLU A 315 15.60 11.75 -2.02
CA GLU A 315 16.54 10.89 -1.28
C GLU A 315 16.60 11.20 0.22
N SER A 316 15.48 11.63 0.78
CA SER A 316 15.38 12.13 2.14
C SER A 316 14.43 11.30 3.01
N GLN A 317 14.63 11.35 4.32
CA GLN A 317 13.78 10.67 5.28
C GLN A 317 13.36 11.61 6.41
N LEU A 318 12.11 11.46 6.85
CA LEU A 318 11.60 12.07 8.07
C LEU A 318 11.46 11.00 9.15
N VAL A 319 11.99 11.28 10.34
CA VAL A 319 11.94 10.35 11.48
C VAL A 319 11.01 10.90 12.56
N PHE A 320 10.09 10.06 13.01
CA PHE A 320 9.07 10.37 13.99
C PHE A 320 9.26 9.49 15.23
N TYR A 321 9.09 10.09 16.41
CA TYR A 321 9.22 9.43 17.71
C TYR A 321 7.97 9.65 18.55
N GLY A 322 7.45 8.59 19.19
CA GLY A 322 6.26 8.73 20.05
C GLY A 322 5.89 7.49 20.85
N HIS A 323 6.04 6.30 20.30
CA HIS A 323 5.85 5.04 21.01
C HIS A 323 7.03 4.72 21.92
N GLN A 324 6.78 4.00 23.00
CA GLN A 324 7.79 3.47 23.89
C GLN A 324 8.12 2.00 23.58
N GLY A 325 7.16 1.28 23.00
CA GLY A 325 7.29 -0.11 22.59
C GLY A 325 7.67 -0.30 21.13
N SER A 326 7.66 -1.56 20.70
CA SER A 326 7.85 -1.96 19.29
C SER A 326 6.62 -1.58 18.47
N ILE A 327 6.83 -0.90 17.34
CA ILE A 327 5.74 -0.52 16.46
C ILE A 327 5.49 -1.66 15.48
N ASP A 328 4.35 -2.34 15.61
CA ASP A 328 4.08 -3.55 14.84
C ASP A 328 3.21 -3.32 13.60
N CYS A 329 2.43 -2.25 13.57
CA CYS A 329 1.53 -1.93 12.47
C CYS A 329 1.45 -0.44 12.20
N ILE A 330 1.26 -0.09 10.93
CA ILE A 330 1.09 1.27 10.45
C ILE A 330 0.13 1.28 9.27
N HIS A 331 -0.67 2.33 9.15
CA HIS A 331 -1.56 2.55 8.01
C HIS A 331 -1.72 4.05 7.73
N LEU A 332 -1.72 4.42 6.46
CA LEU A 332 -1.99 5.78 6.02
C LEU A 332 -3.51 6.02 5.95
N ILE A 333 -3.97 7.13 6.51
CA ILE A 333 -5.36 7.58 6.39
C ILE A 333 -5.51 8.40 5.12
N ASN A 334 -4.57 9.31 4.91
CA ASN A 334 -4.46 10.13 3.69
C ASN A 334 -2.98 10.49 3.47
N GLU A 335 -2.69 11.29 2.46
CA GLU A 335 -1.31 11.71 2.12
C GLU A 335 -0.63 12.56 3.21
N GLY A 336 -1.36 13.02 4.22
CA GLY A 336 -0.84 13.88 5.30
C GLY A 336 -0.91 13.26 6.69
N HIS A 337 -1.67 12.17 6.87
CA HIS A 337 -1.94 11.59 8.18
C HIS A 337 -1.82 10.06 8.16
N MET A 338 -1.34 9.51 9.25
CA MET A 338 -1.13 8.08 9.45
C MET A 338 -1.46 7.67 10.88
N VAL A 339 -1.77 6.40 11.05
CA VAL A 339 -2.02 5.78 12.36
C VAL A 339 -1.09 4.59 12.54
N SER A 340 -0.57 4.42 13.75
CA SER A 340 0.31 3.31 14.12
C SER A 340 -0.13 2.67 15.42
N GLY A 341 0.18 1.39 15.58
CA GLY A 341 -0.05 0.62 16.78
C GLY A 341 1.20 -0.11 17.23
N ALA A 342 1.37 -0.22 18.55
CA ALA A 342 2.56 -0.79 19.17
C ALA A 342 2.24 -1.90 20.18
N ASP A 343 3.27 -2.65 20.55
CA ASP A 343 3.19 -3.73 21.55
C ASP A 343 2.97 -3.24 22.98
N ASP A 344 3.24 -1.96 23.24
CA ASP A 344 2.91 -1.29 24.51
C ASP A 344 1.41 -0.93 24.64
N GLY A 345 0.57 -1.40 23.71
CA GLY A 345 -0.87 -1.13 23.69
C GLY A 345 -1.21 0.30 23.25
N SER A 346 -0.25 1.08 22.80
CA SER A 346 -0.50 2.45 22.36
C SER A 346 -0.92 2.51 20.89
N VAL A 347 -1.85 3.41 20.60
CA VAL A 347 -2.26 3.84 19.27
C VAL A 347 -1.92 5.30 19.09
N ALA A 348 -1.19 5.64 18.04
CA ALA A 348 -0.77 7.00 17.75
C ALA A 348 -1.29 7.48 16.42
N LEU A 349 -1.82 8.70 16.40
CA LEU A 349 -2.21 9.43 15.20
C LEU A 349 -1.16 10.49 14.89
N TRP A 350 -0.69 10.51 13.66
CA TRP A 350 0.42 11.36 13.22
C TRP A 350 0.02 12.26 12.07
N SER A 351 0.71 13.38 11.98
CA SER A 351 0.73 14.23 10.78
C SER A 351 2.14 14.36 10.25
N LEU A 352 2.31 14.34 8.94
CA LEU A 352 3.61 14.55 8.28
C LEU A 352 4.22 15.93 8.57
N SER A 353 3.41 16.88 9.00
CA SER A 353 3.86 18.24 9.36
C SER A 353 4.53 18.32 10.73
N LYS A 354 4.29 17.34 11.63
CA LYS A 354 4.78 17.38 13.02
C LYS A 354 5.53 16.10 13.35
N LYS A 355 6.73 16.21 13.90
CA LYS A 355 7.60 15.06 14.27
C LYS A 355 7.11 14.28 15.50
N ARG A 356 6.11 14.77 16.22
CA ARG A 356 5.46 14.09 17.35
C ARG A 356 4.05 13.71 16.99
N PRO A 357 3.48 12.67 17.62
CA PRO A 357 2.10 12.28 17.37
C PRO A 357 1.15 13.44 17.72
N LEU A 358 0.07 13.57 16.95
CA LEU A 358 -1.02 14.50 17.25
C LEU A 358 -1.78 14.02 18.48
N VAL A 359 -2.08 12.72 18.48
CA VAL A 359 -2.78 12.04 19.59
C VAL A 359 -2.04 10.74 19.89
N LEU A 360 -1.90 10.41 21.16
CA LEU A 360 -1.35 9.15 21.64
C LEU A 360 -2.28 8.59 22.72
N HIS A 361 -3.01 7.53 22.36
CA HIS A 361 -3.78 6.74 23.31
C HIS A 361 -2.90 5.62 23.84
N ARG A 362 -2.60 5.67 25.14
CA ARG A 362 -1.98 4.58 25.86
C ARG A 362 -3.07 3.60 26.29
N GLU A 363 -2.76 2.32 26.32
CA GLU A 363 -3.73 1.30 26.74
C GLU A 363 -5.05 1.36 25.95
N ALA A 364 -4.96 1.59 24.63
CA ALA A 364 -6.11 1.80 23.74
C ALA A 364 -7.16 0.67 23.80
N HIS A 365 -6.72 -0.53 24.15
CA HIS A 365 -7.57 -1.72 24.29
C HIS A 365 -7.68 -2.20 25.76
N GLY A 366 -7.21 -1.41 26.72
CA GLY A 366 -7.22 -1.77 28.14
C GLY A 366 -6.05 -2.68 28.55
N LEU A 367 -6.16 -3.23 29.74
CA LEU A 367 -5.13 -4.04 30.40
C LEU A 367 -5.60 -5.50 30.54
N GLN A 368 -4.65 -6.40 30.51
CA GLN A 368 -4.85 -7.84 30.78
C GLN A 368 -3.91 -8.31 31.88
N GLY A 369 -4.33 -9.32 32.65
CA GLY A 369 -3.50 -9.93 33.68
C GLY A 369 -4.17 -9.95 35.04
N MET A 370 -3.40 -10.34 36.06
CA MET A 370 -3.84 -10.31 37.45
C MET A 370 -3.61 -8.91 38.04
N PRO A 371 -4.41 -8.48 39.03
CA PRO A 371 -4.19 -7.22 39.74
C PRO A 371 -2.75 -7.10 40.24
N GLY A 372 -2.06 -6.02 39.82
CA GLY A 372 -0.66 -5.77 40.16
C GLY A 372 0.38 -6.33 39.18
N LEU A 373 -0.05 -7.08 38.15
CA LEU A 373 0.79 -7.58 37.04
C LEU A 373 0.10 -7.33 35.70
N GLU A 374 -0.63 -6.25 35.62
CA GLU A 374 -1.39 -5.89 34.44
C GLU A 374 -0.45 -5.45 33.30
N GLN A 375 -0.73 -5.98 32.10
CA GLN A 375 -0.02 -5.60 30.88
C GLN A 375 -1.03 -5.09 29.85
N PRO A 376 -0.70 -4.06 29.07
CA PRO A 376 -1.57 -3.59 28.02
C PRO A 376 -1.74 -4.67 26.93
N PHE A 377 -2.91 -4.67 26.31
CA PHE A 377 -3.13 -5.50 25.12
C PHE A 377 -2.32 -4.97 23.95
N TRP A 378 -1.60 -5.82 23.26
CA TRP A 378 -0.86 -5.48 22.07
C TRP A 378 -1.78 -5.07 20.93
N VAL A 379 -1.45 -4.00 20.24
CA VAL A 379 -2.12 -3.61 19.00
C VAL A 379 -1.51 -4.41 17.86
N SER A 380 -2.20 -5.49 17.45
CA SER A 380 -1.68 -6.44 16.48
C SER A 380 -1.84 -5.99 15.03
N SER A 381 -2.89 -5.23 14.72
CA SER A 381 -3.15 -4.68 13.39
C SER A 381 -3.92 -3.38 13.46
N VAL A 382 -3.68 -2.52 12.48
CA VAL A 382 -4.37 -1.25 12.29
C VAL A 382 -4.80 -1.16 10.83
N ALA A 383 -5.97 -0.62 10.58
CA ALA A 383 -6.48 -0.27 9.26
C ALA A 383 -7.19 1.08 9.31
N ALA A 384 -7.13 1.84 8.24
CA ALA A 384 -7.88 3.08 8.10
C ALA A 384 -8.61 3.06 6.76
N LEU A 385 -9.83 3.58 6.73
CA LEU A 385 -10.53 3.83 5.49
C LEU A 385 -9.97 5.11 4.86
N LEU A 386 -9.52 5.02 3.62
CA LEU A 386 -8.80 6.11 2.96
C LEU A 386 -9.67 7.38 2.86
N ASN A 387 -9.04 8.53 3.16
CA ASN A 387 -9.65 9.86 3.10
C ASN A 387 -10.91 10.02 3.97
N THR A 388 -11.04 9.22 5.03
CA THR A 388 -12.18 9.29 5.96
C THR A 388 -11.72 9.50 7.40
N ASP A 389 -12.69 9.62 8.30
CA ASP A 389 -12.48 9.72 9.75
C ASP A 389 -12.53 8.36 10.48
N LEU A 390 -12.62 7.23 9.73
CA LEU A 390 -12.77 5.90 10.29
C LEU A 390 -11.45 5.14 10.37
N VAL A 391 -11.12 4.65 11.55
CA VAL A 391 -9.95 3.81 11.84
C VAL A 391 -10.39 2.57 12.61
N ALA A 392 -9.74 1.44 12.33
CA ALA A 392 -9.90 0.20 13.07
C ALA A 392 -8.56 -0.24 13.65
N THR A 393 -8.58 -0.67 14.91
CA THR A 393 -7.43 -1.29 15.57
C THR A 393 -7.84 -2.63 16.16
N SER A 394 -6.91 -3.54 16.27
CA SER A 394 -7.21 -4.86 16.83
C SER A 394 -6.20 -5.30 17.88
N HIS A 395 -6.70 -6.12 18.77
CA HIS A 395 -5.92 -6.90 19.72
C HIS A 395 -6.40 -8.34 19.73
N ASN A 396 -6.03 -9.10 20.76
CA ASN A 396 -6.58 -10.44 20.98
C ASN A 396 -8.06 -10.33 21.34
N ASN A 397 -8.92 -11.02 20.57
CA ASN A 397 -10.36 -11.15 20.79
C ASN A 397 -11.23 -9.92 20.51
N CYS A 398 -10.69 -8.81 19.97
CA CYS A 398 -11.52 -7.63 19.70
C CYS A 398 -10.98 -6.78 18.55
N VAL A 399 -11.87 -6.23 17.76
CA VAL A 399 -11.63 -5.09 16.86
C VAL A 399 -12.33 -3.88 17.43
N LYS A 400 -11.59 -2.80 17.61
CA LYS A 400 -12.12 -1.51 18.06
C LYS A 400 -12.13 -0.53 16.91
N LEU A 401 -13.26 0.11 16.69
CA LEU A 401 -13.40 1.19 15.73
C LEU A 401 -13.24 2.54 16.41
N TRP A 402 -12.62 3.47 15.69
CA TRP A 402 -12.31 4.80 16.16
C TRP A 402 -12.77 5.84 15.16
N GLN A 403 -13.16 6.99 15.66
CA GLN A 403 -13.41 8.18 14.87
C GLN A 403 -12.26 9.17 15.03
N CYS A 404 -11.71 9.64 13.93
CA CYS A 404 -10.82 10.81 13.92
C CYS A 404 -11.66 12.08 13.92
N GLY A 405 -11.47 12.94 14.91
CA GLY A 405 -12.16 14.22 14.95
C GLY A 405 -11.76 15.15 13.81
N GLU A 406 -12.43 16.27 13.68
CA GLU A 406 -12.19 17.25 12.62
C GLU A 406 -10.74 17.71 12.60
N GLY A 407 -10.13 17.66 11.38
CA GLY A 407 -8.73 18.01 11.20
C GLY A 407 -7.75 17.03 11.86
N PHE A 408 -8.17 15.81 12.20
CA PHE A 408 -7.36 14.76 12.83
C PHE A 408 -6.77 15.15 14.18
N GLN A 409 -7.48 15.96 14.97
CA GLN A 409 -7.00 16.47 16.26
C GLN A 409 -7.32 15.55 17.45
N CYS A 410 -8.30 14.69 17.33
CA CYS A 410 -8.64 13.68 18.33
C CYS A 410 -8.89 12.32 17.69
N LEU A 411 -8.89 11.27 18.51
CA LEU A 411 -9.18 9.90 18.12
C LEU A 411 -10.09 9.32 19.20
N ASP A 412 -11.38 9.21 18.91
CA ASP A 412 -12.39 8.80 19.86
C ASP A 412 -12.88 7.38 19.60
N PRO A 413 -13.03 6.51 20.61
CA PRO A 413 -13.53 5.16 20.42
C PRO A 413 -15.02 5.18 20.07
N LEU A 414 -15.43 4.36 19.07
CA LEU A 414 -16.83 4.22 18.67
C LEU A 414 -17.47 3.02 19.36
N PHE A 415 -17.06 1.82 18.96
CA PHE A 415 -17.55 0.57 19.53
C PHE A 415 -16.55 -0.57 19.31
N ASP A 416 -16.75 -1.64 20.06
CA ASP A 416 -15.93 -2.84 20.04
C ASP A 416 -16.69 -3.99 19.34
N ILE A 417 -15.99 -4.73 18.49
CA ILE A 417 -16.50 -5.92 17.79
C ILE A 417 -15.77 -7.13 18.35
N PRO A 418 -16.46 -8.00 19.10
CA PRO A 418 -15.83 -9.19 19.70
C PRO A 418 -15.53 -10.24 18.62
N LEU A 419 -14.29 -10.70 18.55
CA LEU A 419 -13.84 -11.79 17.68
C LEU A 419 -12.86 -12.66 18.48
N VAL A 420 -13.12 -13.97 18.57
CA VAL A 420 -12.27 -14.87 19.35
C VAL A 420 -11.01 -15.24 18.57
N GLY A 421 -9.84 -14.80 19.02
CA GLY A 421 -8.53 -15.14 18.47
C GLY A 421 -7.59 -13.95 18.27
N PHE A 422 -6.38 -14.25 17.78
CA PHE A 422 -5.44 -13.21 17.36
C PHE A 422 -5.87 -12.62 16.03
N ILE A 423 -6.12 -11.32 15.99
CA ILE A 423 -6.49 -10.61 14.78
C ILE A 423 -5.19 -10.05 14.17
N ASN A 424 -4.59 -10.82 13.27
CA ASN A 424 -3.26 -10.52 12.72
C ASN A 424 -3.28 -9.51 11.57
N SER A 425 -4.40 -9.30 10.93
CA SER A 425 -4.54 -8.38 9.80
C SER A 425 -5.96 -7.83 9.72
N LEU A 426 -6.07 -6.54 9.45
CA LEU A 426 -7.32 -5.82 9.18
C LEU A 426 -7.19 -5.09 7.85
N LYS A 427 -8.27 -5.08 7.06
CA LYS A 427 -8.39 -4.25 5.85
C LYS A 427 -9.83 -3.82 5.65
N PHE A 428 -10.05 -2.54 5.37
CA PHE A 428 -11.33 -2.02 4.90
C PHE A 428 -11.51 -2.31 3.40
N SER A 429 -12.75 -2.49 2.98
CA SER A 429 -13.13 -2.43 1.57
C SER A 429 -12.89 -1.03 1.02
N SER A 430 -12.70 -0.92 -0.29
CA SER A 430 -12.51 0.38 -0.97
C SER A 430 -13.76 1.26 -0.85
N SER A 431 -14.94 0.64 -0.86
CA SER A 431 -16.24 1.29 -0.66
C SER A 431 -16.53 1.69 0.79
N GLY A 432 -15.87 1.05 1.77
CA GLY A 432 -16.16 1.21 3.20
C GLY A 432 -17.39 0.45 3.70
N ASP A 433 -17.91 -0.50 2.91
CA ASP A 433 -19.14 -1.25 3.25
C ASP A 433 -18.86 -2.44 4.18
N PHE A 434 -17.62 -2.91 4.20
CA PHE A 434 -17.21 -3.99 5.10
C PHE A 434 -15.75 -3.89 5.53
N LEU A 435 -15.44 -4.53 6.64
CA LEU A 435 -14.11 -4.71 7.19
C LEU A 435 -13.77 -6.20 7.17
N VAL A 436 -12.56 -6.55 6.75
CA VAL A 436 -12.07 -7.93 6.77
C VAL A 436 -11.03 -8.10 7.86
N ALA A 437 -11.22 -9.12 8.69
CA ALA A 437 -10.31 -9.48 9.76
C ALA A 437 -9.72 -10.89 9.55
N GLY A 438 -8.41 -11.01 9.63
CA GLY A 438 -7.69 -12.28 9.60
C GLY A 438 -7.42 -12.80 10.99
N VAL A 439 -8.18 -13.81 11.38
CA VAL A 439 -8.15 -14.38 12.72
C VAL A 439 -7.31 -15.67 12.76
N GLY A 440 -6.54 -15.84 13.82
CA GLY A 440 -5.71 -17.01 14.03
C GLY A 440 -5.61 -17.43 15.49
N GLN A 441 -5.19 -18.66 15.72
CA GLN A 441 -4.89 -19.17 17.06
C GLN A 441 -3.61 -18.60 17.66
N GLU A 442 -2.72 -18.07 16.82
CA GLU A 442 -1.39 -17.62 17.18
C GLU A 442 -1.11 -16.26 16.54
N HIS A 443 -0.26 -15.47 17.19
CA HIS A 443 0.22 -14.22 16.63
C HIS A 443 1.04 -14.44 15.35
N ARG A 444 1.01 -13.47 14.39
CA ARG A 444 1.70 -13.59 13.09
C ARG A 444 3.20 -13.90 13.21
N LEU A 445 3.89 -13.34 14.21
CA LEU A 445 5.34 -13.44 14.36
C LEU A 445 5.82 -14.66 15.15
N GLY A 446 4.98 -15.31 15.96
CA GLY A 446 5.45 -16.40 16.83
C GLY A 446 4.35 -17.29 17.42
N ARG A 447 4.79 -18.23 18.26
CA ARG A 447 3.92 -19.24 18.92
C ARG A 447 4.01 -19.18 20.45
N TRP A 448 4.44 -18.08 21.01
CA TRP A 448 4.60 -17.95 22.47
C TRP A 448 3.26 -17.90 23.22
N TRP A 449 2.19 -17.57 22.53
CA TRP A 449 0.83 -17.57 23.08
C TRP A 449 -0.15 -18.17 22.06
N ARG A 450 -1.03 -19.05 22.51
CA ARG A 450 -2.04 -19.71 21.69
C ARG A 450 -3.40 -19.69 22.36
N ILE A 451 -4.39 -19.21 21.63
CA ILE A 451 -5.80 -19.23 22.02
C ILE A 451 -6.43 -20.49 21.40
N LYS A 452 -6.69 -21.50 22.23
CA LYS A 452 -7.18 -22.82 21.77
C LYS A 452 -8.60 -22.75 21.19
N GLU A 453 -9.43 -21.84 21.71
CA GLU A 453 -10.82 -21.63 21.32
C GLU A 453 -10.95 -20.94 19.97
N ALA A 454 -9.93 -20.21 19.56
CA ALA A 454 -9.90 -19.50 18.29
C ALA A 454 -9.83 -20.48 17.10
N GLN A 455 -10.46 -20.08 16.01
CA GLN A 455 -10.41 -20.81 14.74
C GLN A 455 -9.73 -19.94 13.69
N ASN A 456 -8.84 -20.56 12.90
CA ASN A 456 -8.17 -19.86 11.80
C ASN A 456 -9.18 -19.53 10.70
N SER A 457 -9.55 -18.27 10.55
CA SER A 457 -10.63 -17.84 9.66
C SER A 457 -10.45 -16.42 9.17
N VAL A 458 -11.03 -16.13 8.00
CA VAL A 458 -11.26 -14.78 7.51
C VAL A 458 -12.67 -14.37 7.91
N CYS A 459 -12.81 -13.27 8.65
CA CYS A 459 -14.09 -12.74 9.07
C CYS A 459 -14.42 -11.52 8.22
N ILE A 460 -15.57 -11.52 7.55
CA ILE A 460 -16.12 -10.36 6.82
C ILE A 460 -17.17 -9.72 7.72
N ILE A 461 -16.93 -8.49 8.10
CA ILE A 461 -17.72 -7.71 9.05
C ILE A 461 -18.44 -6.62 8.25
N PRO A 462 -19.76 -6.67 8.05
CA PRO A 462 -20.49 -5.63 7.34
C PRO A 462 -20.55 -4.34 8.17
N LEU A 463 -20.32 -3.22 7.53
CA LEU A 463 -20.42 -1.87 8.12
C LEU A 463 -21.66 -1.19 7.53
N ARG A 464 -22.79 -1.31 8.23
CA ARG A 464 -24.05 -0.72 7.79
C ARG A 464 -24.07 0.75 8.13
N ARG A 465 -24.35 1.61 7.13
CA ARG A 465 -24.57 3.03 7.35
C ARG A 465 -26.04 3.27 7.68
N VAL A 466 -26.31 4.08 8.68
CA VAL A 466 -27.66 4.61 8.93
C VAL A 466 -27.95 5.59 7.82
N ALA A 467 -29.01 5.34 7.05
CA ALA A 467 -29.52 6.37 6.17
C ALA A 467 -29.86 7.60 7.03
N GLY A 468 -29.12 8.69 6.85
CA GLY A 468 -29.40 9.94 7.54
C GLY A 468 -30.87 10.33 7.32
N PRO A 469 -31.52 11.03 8.25
CA PRO A 469 -32.88 11.54 8.01
C PRO A 469 -32.83 12.34 6.72
N PRO A 470 -33.87 12.19 5.84
CA PRO A 470 -33.90 12.94 4.60
C PRO A 470 -33.74 14.42 4.96
N ALA A 471 -32.81 15.10 4.30
CA ALA A 471 -32.59 16.52 4.51
C ALA A 471 -33.96 17.21 4.40
N SER A 472 -34.43 17.74 5.52
CA SER A 472 -35.67 18.50 5.57
C SER A 472 -35.51 19.66 4.58
N SER A 473 -36.22 19.59 3.48
CA SER A 473 -36.42 20.69 2.55
C SER A 473 -36.93 21.89 3.34
N SER A 474 -36.11 22.84 3.59
CA SER A 474 -36.45 24.18 4.04
C SER A 474 -36.05 25.20 3.00
#